data_8001f50a9300e95257a38b6328b605ce
#
_entry.id   8001f50a9300e95257a38b6328b605ce
#
_cell.length_a   1.000
_cell.length_b   1.000
_cell.length_c   1.000
_cell.angle_alpha   90.00
_cell.angle_beta   90.00
_cell.angle_gamma   90.00
#
_symmetry.space_group_name_H-M   'P 1'
#
loop_
_entity.id
_entity.type
_entity.pdbx_description
1 polymer ?
#
loop_
_entity_poly.entity_id
_entity_poly.type
_entity_poly.pdbx_seq_one_letter_code
_entity_poly.pdbx_strand_id
1 'polypeptide(L)'
;LGLKAETVAEFRQTIENVTGISSDQTTLACSHNHYGPDIDRNSDSDLVTAYRGNLKYQFAGIVQEAFQNLRPAKLGVGWGSSDIGINRREKRPDGNIILGQNPDGPVDRQVGVARFEDAEGTPIACLVNFACHPVSQSGRMRALSADFPGRMRQVVEHLTGVPCLFLQGACGNINPTRMEYAYEPARSLGTRLGCEVVKVWETITTQEATDLKVATQSVVLPRYMYNSLEHATQLAQELEQQIQRLEAEGGSESSI
;
A
#
# COMPACT_ATOMS: atom_id res chain seq x y z
N LEU A 1 5.02 -0.70 5.64
CA LEU A 1 4.62 -1.95 4.98
C LEU A 1 3.21 -2.37 5.37
N GLY A 2 2.97 -2.67 6.61
CA GLY A 2 1.70 -3.08 7.19
C GLY A 2 1.71 -2.88 8.69
N LEU A 3 0.57 -3.07 9.34
CA LEU A 3 0.41 -3.00 10.78
C LEU A 3 0.11 -4.40 11.34
N LYS A 4 0.60 -4.70 12.53
CA LYS A 4 0.22 -5.91 13.26
C LYS A 4 -1.24 -5.82 13.72
N ALA A 5 -1.87 -6.97 13.93
CA ALA A 5 -3.27 -7.04 14.35
C ALA A 5 -3.53 -6.27 15.66
N GLU A 6 -2.60 -6.36 16.61
CA GLU A 6 -2.67 -5.67 17.91
C GLU A 6 -2.63 -4.14 17.71
N THR A 7 -1.76 -3.65 16.85
CA THR A 7 -1.66 -2.20 16.53
C THR A 7 -2.93 -1.71 15.82
N VAL A 8 -3.48 -2.51 14.92
CA VAL A 8 -4.77 -2.20 14.26
C VAL A 8 -5.90 -2.12 15.29
N ALA A 9 -5.96 -3.07 16.23
CA ALA A 9 -6.98 -3.08 17.27
C ALA A 9 -6.86 -1.85 18.20
N GLU A 10 -5.63 -1.50 18.60
CA GLU A 10 -5.35 -0.31 19.43
C GLU A 10 -5.80 0.99 18.71
N PHE A 11 -5.47 1.13 17.42
CA PHE A 11 -5.82 2.32 16.65
C PHE A 11 -7.34 2.42 16.45
N ARG A 12 -8.01 1.34 16.11
CA ARG A 12 -9.47 1.28 15.98
C ARG A 12 -10.17 1.65 17.28
N GLN A 13 -9.70 1.10 18.41
CA GLN A 13 -10.26 1.42 19.72
C GLN A 13 -10.06 2.91 20.08
N THR A 14 -8.91 3.49 19.74
CA THR A 14 -8.66 4.92 19.96
C THR A 14 -9.60 5.79 19.13
N ILE A 15 -9.85 5.42 17.88
CA ILE A 15 -10.81 6.09 16.99
C ILE A 15 -12.23 5.99 17.57
N GLU A 16 -12.65 4.79 17.98
CA GLU A 16 -13.97 4.56 18.59
C GLU A 16 -14.20 5.40 19.84
N ASN A 17 -13.19 5.47 20.72
CA ASN A 17 -13.27 6.27 21.95
C ASN A 17 -13.44 7.78 21.68
N VAL A 18 -12.90 8.28 20.57
CA VAL A 18 -12.93 9.71 20.22
C VAL A 18 -14.16 10.07 19.39
N THR A 19 -14.60 9.17 18.51
CA THR A 19 -15.63 9.48 17.51
C THR A 19 -16.97 8.77 17.76
N GLY A 20 -16.97 7.68 18.52
CA GLY A 20 -18.12 6.77 18.65
C GLY A 20 -18.31 5.86 17.43
N ILE A 21 -17.47 5.93 16.39
CA ILE A 21 -17.51 5.02 15.25
C ILE A 21 -16.99 3.66 15.69
N SER A 22 -17.82 2.62 15.55
CA SER A 22 -17.43 1.25 15.93
C SER A 22 -16.16 0.79 15.22
N SER A 23 -15.32 0.07 15.94
CA SER A 23 -14.11 -0.57 15.42
C SER A 23 -14.36 -1.41 14.16
N ASP A 24 -15.54 -2.06 14.06
CA ASP A 24 -15.94 -2.87 12.91
C ASP A 24 -16.22 -2.02 11.64
N GLN A 25 -16.51 -0.74 11.82
CA GLN A 25 -16.75 0.20 10.73
C GLN A 25 -15.48 0.96 10.31
N THR A 26 -14.36 0.71 10.98
CA THR A 26 -13.09 1.39 10.72
C THR A 26 -12.13 0.48 9.96
N THR A 27 -11.68 0.92 8.79
CA THR A 27 -10.64 0.22 8.00
C THR A 27 -9.35 1.04 8.00
N LEU A 28 -8.24 0.41 8.39
CA LEU A 28 -6.90 0.96 8.26
C LEU A 28 -6.23 0.35 7.03
N ALA A 29 -5.92 1.18 6.04
CA ALA A 29 -5.27 0.77 4.81
C ALA A 29 -3.82 1.25 4.79
N CYS A 30 -2.87 0.33 4.59
CA CYS A 30 -1.47 0.64 4.40
C CYS A 30 -1.16 0.72 2.90
N SER A 31 -0.44 1.74 2.47
CA SER A 31 0.03 1.84 1.07
C SER A 31 1.10 0.82 0.70
N HIS A 32 1.57 0.04 1.67
CA HIS A 32 2.67 -0.92 1.53
C HIS A 32 4.01 -0.27 1.14
N ASN A 33 4.19 1.01 1.44
CA ASN A 33 5.40 1.76 1.15
C ASN A 33 6.62 1.20 1.93
N HIS A 34 7.76 1.05 1.23
CA HIS A 34 8.99 0.51 1.78
C HIS A 34 9.97 1.59 2.29
N TYR A 35 9.63 2.87 2.17
CA TYR A 35 10.48 4.01 2.56
C TYR A 35 9.83 4.88 3.64
N GLY A 36 8.78 4.39 4.28
CA GLY A 36 8.15 5.02 5.45
C GLY A 36 8.88 4.65 6.74
N PRO A 37 8.56 5.34 7.84
CA PRO A 37 9.02 4.94 9.17
C PRO A 37 8.58 3.52 9.51
N ASP A 38 9.44 2.78 10.20
CA ASP A 38 9.06 1.49 10.77
C ASP A 38 8.11 1.73 11.95
N ILE A 39 7.03 0.95 12.00
CA ILE A 39 6.00 1.06 13.03
C ILE A 39 5.94 -0.20 13.89
N ASP A 40 6.15 -1.37 13.28
CA ASP A 40 5.86 -2.66 13.92
C ASP A 40 6.96 -3.72 13.74
N ARG A 41 8.00 -3.51 12.92
CA ARG A 41 9.05 -4.51 12.68
C ARG A 41 10.05 -4.59 13.82
N ASN A 42 10.56 -3.42 14.26
CA ASN A 42 11.55 -3.29 15.33
C ASN A 42 10.88 -2.62 16.53
N SER A 43 9.89 -3.29 17.10
CA SER A 43 9.01 -2.76 18.16
C SER A 43 9.71 -2.38 19.46
N ASP A 44 10.96 -2.81 19.64
CA ASP A 44 11.70 -2.61 20.90
C ASP A 44 12.50 -1.28 20.94
N SER A 45 12.48 -0.51 19.85
CA SER A 45 13.07 0.83 19.83
C SER A 45 12.16 1.85 20.48
N ASP A 46 12.68 2.63 21.42
CA ASP A 46 11.97 3.76 22.05
C ASP A 46 11.43 4.74 21.02
N LEU A 47 12.17 4.98 19.93
CA LEU A 47 11.77 5.87 18.85
C LEU A 47 10.54 5.35 18.10
N VAL A 48 10.53 4.05 17.77
CA VAL A 48 9.38 3.40 17.08
C VAL A 48 8.16 3.41 18.00
N THR A 49 8.35 3.12 19.28
CA THR A 49 7.27 3.14 20.28
C THR A 49 6.67 4.54 20.45
N ALA A 50 7.50 5.57 20.54
CA ALA A 50 7.04 6.96 20.64
C ALA A 50 6.32 7.41 19.36
N TYR A 51 6.85 7.06 18.18
CA TYR A 51 6.23 7.38 16.90
C TYR A 51 4.85 6.72 16.78
N ARG A 52 4.74 5.42 17.06
CA ARG A 52 3.47 4.69 17.07
C ARG A 52 2.46 5.27 18.05
N GLY A 53 2.93 5.62 19.26
CA GLY A 53 2.11 6.25 20.29
C GLY A 53 1.51 7.58 19.84
N ASN A 54 2.25 8.40 19.08
CA ASN A 54 1.74 9.64 18.50
C ASN A 54 0.82 9.37 17.31
N LEU A 55 1.16 8.41 16.46
CA LEU A 55 0.45 8.13 15.22
C LEU A 55 -1.03 7.77 15.48
N LYS A 56 -1.32 6.99 16.52
CA LYS A 56 -2.71 6.63 16.86
C LYS A 56 -3.60 7.85 17.17
N TYR A 57 -3.06 8.86 17.83
CA TYR A 57 -3.81 10.09 18.12
C TYR A 57 -3.97 10.96 16.87
N GLN A 58 -3.00 10.94 15.95
CA GLN A 58 -3.12 11.60 14.67
C GLN A 58 -4.23 10.94 13.84
N PHE A 59 -4.29 9.61 13.79
CA PHE A 59 -5.39 8.90 13.13
C PHE A 59 -6.74 9.23 13.75
N ALA A 60 -6.85 9.20 15.09
CA ALA A 60 -8.09 9.55 15.77
C ALA A 60 -8.52 10.99 15.49
N GLY A 61 -7.56 11.93 15.47
CA GLY A 61 -7.81 13.34 15.18
C GLY A 61 -8.33 13.58 13.76
N ILE A 62 -7.70 12.97 12.74
CA ILE A 62 -8.18 13.09 11.34
C ILE A 62 -9.55 12.46 11.15
N VAL A 63 -9.81 11.32 11.78
CA VAL A 63 -11.15 10.69 11.71
C VAL A 63 -12.20 11.54 12.41
N GLN A 64 -11.87 12.11 13.57
CA GLN A 64 -12.76 13.04 14.29
C GLN A 64 -13.08 14.28 13.45
N GLU A 65 -12.07 14.88 12.82
CA GLU A 65 -12.26 16.04 11.94
C GLU A 65 -13.16 15.67 10.75
N ALA A 66 -12.91 14.53 10.11
CA ALA A 66 -13.75 14.05 9.01
C ALA A 66 -15.20 13.78 9.47
N PHE A 67 -15.36 13.18 10.66
CA PHE A 67 -16.69 12.89 11.23
C PHE A 67 -17.48 14.16 11.55
N GLN A 68 -16.83 15.19 12.08
CA GLN A 68 -17.46 16.49 12.37
C GLN A 68 -17.86 17.26 11.10
N ASN A 69 -17.21 16.95 9.97
CA ASN A 69 -17.48 17.57 8.66
C ASN A 69 -18.36 16.70 7.74
N LEU A 70 -19.04 15.68 8.29
CA LEU A 70 -19.94 14.83 7.50
C LEU A 70 -21.07 15.66 6.89
N ARG A 71 -21.34 15.40 5.63
CA ARG A 71 -22.45 15.98 4.86
C ARG A 71 -22.96 15.00 3.83
N PRO A 72 -24.21 15.15 3.35
CA PRO A 72 -24.71 14.33 2.25
C PRO A 72 -23.78 14.41 1.05
N ALA A 73 -23.53 13.27 0.43
CA ALA A 73 -22.60 13.17 -0.69
C ALA A 73 -23.12 12.26 -1.79
N LYS A 74 -22.76 12.59 -3.03
CA LYS A 74 -22.92 11.74 -4.21
C LYS A 74 -21.62 10.98 -4.44
N LEU A 75 -21.73 9.78 -4.99
CA LEU A 75 -20.61 8.91 -5.32
C LEU A 75 -20.67 8.49 -6.78
N GLY A 76 -19.54 8.54 -7.44
CA GLY A 76 -19.33 7.93 -8.75
C GLY A 76 -18.03 7.13 -8.76
N VAL A 77 -17.98 6.08 -9.57
CA VAL A 77 -16.80 5.22 -9.74
C VAL A 77 -16.47 5.10 -11.22
N GLY A 78 -15.18 5.18 -11.52
CA GLY A 78 -14.65 5.01 -12.86
C GLY A 78 -13.40 4.12 -12.86
N TRP A 79 -13.05 3.63 -14.04
CA TRP A 79 -11.94 2.70 -14.23
C TRP A 79 -11.03 3.16 -15.36
N GLY A 80 -9.74 3.09 -15.11
CA GLY A 80 -8.68 3.33 -16.06
C GLY A 80 -7.67 2.20 -16.08
N SER A 81 -6.54 2.43 -16.72
CA SER A 81 -5.46 1.45 -16.80
C SER A 81 -4.11 2.14 -16.77
N SER A 82 -3.14 1.53 -16.04
CA SER A 82 -1.78 2.02 -15.98
C SER A 82 -0.77 0.89 -16.17
N ASP A 83 0.29 1.19 -16.91
CA ASP A 83 1.39 0.28 -17.24
C ASP A 83 2.64 0.53 -16.39
N ILE A 84 2.53 1.26 -15.28
CA ILE A 84 3.66 1.52 -14.38
C ILE A 84 4.13 0.30 -13.59
N GLY A 85 3.31 -0.78 -13.55
CA GLY A 85 3.62 -2.05 -12.90
C GLY A 85 3.99 -3.15 -13.87
N ILE A 86 4.87 -4.06 -13.44
CA ILE A 86 5.28 -5.27 -14.16
C ILE A 86 5.28 -6.46 -13.20
N ASN A 87 5.00 -7.66 -13.70
CA ASN A 87 5.14 -8.87 -12.89
C ASN A 87 6.60 -9.06 -12.47
N ARG A 88 6.82 -9.35 -11.18
CA ARG A 88 8.17 -9.47 -10.60
C ARG A 88 8.69 -10.89 -10.47
N ARG A 89 7.93 -11.89 -10.91
CA ARG A 89 8.30 -13.31 -10.87
C ARG A 89 9.04 -13.69 -12.15
N GLU A 90 10.31 -13.31 -12.25
CA GLU A 90 11.16 -13.63 -13.40
C GLU A 90 11.60 -15.09 -13.32
N LYS A 91 11.32 -15.86 -14.38
CA LYS A 91 11.77 -17.24 -14.50
C LYS A 91 13.09 -17.28 -15.24
N ARG A 92 14.11 -17.79 -14.59
CA ARG A 92 15.44 -17.99 -15.18
C ARG A 92 15.50 -19.27 -16.03
N PRO A 93 16.51 -19.40 -16.92
CA PRO A 93 16.71 -20.60 -17.75
C PRO A 93 16.91 -21.89 -16.93
N ASP A 94 17.48 -21.78 -15.73
CA ASP A 94 17.65 -22.89 -14.77
C ASP A 94 16.35 -23.32 -14.07
N GLY A 95 15.23 -22.64 -14.35
CA GLY A 95 13.92 -22.91 -13.77
C GLY A 95 13.64 -22.15 -12.47
N ASN A 96 14.62 -21.50 -11.88
CA ASN A 96 14.47 -20.69 -10.67
C ASN A 96 13.61 -19.45 -10.94
N ILE A 97 12.81 -19.06 -9.93
CA ILE A 97 12.03 -17.82 -9.96
C ILE A 97 12.68 -16.82 -9.01
N ILE A 98 13.05 -15.68 -9.56
CA ILE A 98 13.67 -14.59 -8.81
C ILE A 98 12.79 -13.33 -8.78
N LEU A 99 13.16 -12.37 -7.95
CA LEU A 99 12.61 -11.01 -8.02
C LEU A 99 13.30 -10.27 -9.16
N GLY A 100 12.58 -10.10 -10.28
CA GLY A 100 13.08 -9.45 -11.48
C GLY A 100 11.93 -8.87 -12.29
N GLN A 101 11.97 -9.02 -13.61
CA GLN A 101 10.92 -8.54 -14.52
C GLN A 101 10.43 -9.68 -15.42
N ASN A 102 9.14 -9.96 -15.37
CA ASN A 102 8.47 -10.93 -16.21
C ASN A 102 7.39 -10.21 -17.05
N PRO A 103 7.71 -9.80 -18.29
CA PRO A 103 6.75 -9.08 -19.15
C PRO A 103 5.54 -9.92 -19.54
N ASP A 104 5.67 -11.26 -19.54
CA ASP A 104 4.62 -12.20 -19.90
C ASP A 104 3.77 -12.64 -18.70
N GLY A 105 4.15 -12.24 -17.48
CA GLY A 105 3.42 -12.58 -16.27
C GLY A 105 2.15 -11.75 -16.07
N PRO A 106 1.16 -12.28 -15.35
CA PRO A 106 -0.08 -11.56 -15.09
C PRO A 106 0.16 -10.29 -14.24
N VAL A 107 -0.45 -9.18 -14.66
CA VAL A 107 -0.41 -7.88 -13.98
C VAL A 107 -1.82 -7.32 -13.92
N ASP A 108 -2.27 -6.93 -12.74
CA ASP A 108 -3.46 -6.09 -12.61
C ASP A 108 -3.07 -4.64 -12.94
N ARG A 109 -3.58 -4.15 -14.06
CA ARG A 109 -3.35 -2.78 -14.56
C ARG A 109 -4.49 -1.83 -14.25
N GLN A 110 -5.54 -2.31 -13.59
CA GLN A 110 -6.73 -1.53 -13.35
C GLN A 110 -6.45 -0.39 -12.37
N VAL A 111 -6.91 0.81 -12.72
CA VAL A 111 -6.92 1.99 -11.87
C VAL A 111 -8.37 2.29 -11.51
N GLY A 112 -8.75 1.99 -10.27
CA GLY A 112 -10.08 2.32 -9.75
C GLY A 112 -10.07 3.73 -9.17
N VAL A 113 -11.07 4.55 -9.53
CA VAL A 113 -11.21 5.92 -9.04
C VAL A 113 -12.62 6.12 -8.54
N ALA A 114 -12.77 6.56 -7.28
CA ALA A 114 -14.03 7.00 -6.74
C ALA A 114 -14.03 8.52 -6.53
N ARG A 115 -15.07 9.18 -6.98
CA ARG A 115 -15.31 10.62 -6.88
C ARG A 115 -16.47 10.86 -5.92
N PHE A 116 -16.22 11.69 -4.90
CA PHE A 116 -17.21 12.14 -3.95
C PHE A 116 -17.50 13.62 -4.18
N GLU A 117 -18.77 13.99 -4.23
CA GLU A 117 -19.28 15.35 -4.39
C GLU A 117 -20.38 15.64 -3.38
N ASP A 118 -20.57 16.89 -3.00
CA ASP A 118 -21.74 17.31 -2.25
C ASP A 118 -23.02 17.35 -3.13
N ALA A 119 -24.12 17.75 -2.53
CA ALA A 119 -25.41 17.84 -3.22
C ALA A 119 -25.38 18.83 -4.41
N GLU A 120 -24.57 19.87 -4.30
CA GLU A 120 -24.39 20.95 -5.27
C GLU A 120 -23.40 20.58 -6.39
N GLY A 121 -22.72 19.42 -6.29
CA GLY A 121 -21.74 18.96 -7.26
C GLY A 121 -20.31 19.47 -6.99
N THR A 122 -20.07 20.04 -5.80
CA THR A 122 -18.70 20.44 -5.40
C THR A 122 -17.90 19.20 -4.98
N PRO A 123 -16.72 18.96 -5.55
CA PRO A 123 -15.90 17.83 -5.18
C PRO A 123 -15.50 17.84 -3.69
N ILE A 124 -15.48 16.66 -3.05
CA ILE A 124 -15.14 16.47 -1.64
C ILE A 124 -13.81 15.70 -1.50
N ALA A 125 -13.70 14.57 -2.19
CA ALA A 125 -12.55 13.67 -2.08
C ALA A 125 -12.42 12.75 -3.29
N CYS A 126 -11.19 12.29 -3.51
CA CYS A 126 -10.84 11.24 -4.48
C CYS A 126 -10.30 10.02 -3.74
N LEU A 127 -10.76 8.82 -4.11
CA LEU A 127 -10.22 7.56 -3.63
C LEU A 127 -9.68 6.77 -4.82
N VAL A 128 -8.43 6.31 -4.72
CA VAL A 128 -7.73 5.59 -5.80
C VAL A 128 -7.33 4.21 -5.34
N ASN A 129 -7.64 3.19 -6.13
CA ASN A 129 -7.16 1.83 -5.94
C ASN A 129 -6.26 1.43 -7.11
N PHE A 130 -5.06 0.92 -6.80
CA PHE A 130 -4.10 0.43 -7.80
C PHE A 130 -3.16 -0.61 -7.19
N ALA A 131 -2.78 -1.62 -7.97
CA ALA A 131 -1.95 -2.74 -7.53
C ALA A 131 -0.51 -2.61 -8.04
N CYS A 132 0.40 -2.11 -7.20
CA CYS A 132 1.84 -2.10 -7.49
C CYS A 132 2.64 -1.85 -6.19
N HIS A 133 3.73 -2.60 -5.97
CA HIS A 133 4.62 -2.37 -4.82
C HIS A 133 5.25 -0.97 -4.89
N PRO A 134 5.18 -0.15 -3.82
CA PRO A 134 5.89 1.12 -3.76
C PRO A 134 7.36 0.91 -3.38
N VAL A 135 8.16 0.49 -4.37
CA VAL A 135 9.60 0.18 -4.26
C VAL A 135 10.40 0.80 -5.41
N SER A 136 9.92 1.92 -5.97
CA SER A 136 10.52 2.53 -7.15
C SER A 136 11.91 3.14 -6.91
N GLN A 137 12.28 3.38 -5.64
CA GLN A 137 13.52 4.06 -5.27
C GLN A 137 14.68 3.13 -4.92
N SER A 138 14.57 1.82 -5.17
CA SER A 138 15.54 0.78 -4.78
C SER A 138 15.71 0.60 -3.26
N GLY A 139 15.92 -0.64 -2.81
CA GLY A 139 16.04 -1.00 -1.38
C GLY A 139 17.24 -0.42 -0.63
N ARG A 140 18.17 0.26 -1.33
CA ARG A 140 19.35 0.92 -0.73
C ARG A 140 19.06 2.35 -0.26
N MET A 141 17.91 2.93 -0.64
CA MET A 141 17.55 4.29 -0.28
C MET A 141 17.25 4.38 1.21
N ARG A 142 18.03 5.21 1.93
CA ARG A 142 17.88 5.44 3.39
C ARG A 142 17.20 6.79 3.70
N ALA A 143 16.29 7.23 2.83
CA ALA A 143 15.54 8.45 3.00
C ALA A 143 14.05 8.15 3.05
N LEU A 144 13.32 8.92 3.86
CA LEU A 144 11.86 8.80 3.92
C LEU A 144 11.25 9.30 2.60
N SER A 145 10.33 8.53 2.07
CA SER A 145 9.60 8.86 0.85
C SER A 145 8.22 8.21 0.87
N ALA A 146 7.24 8.89 0.28
CA ALA A 146 5.92 8.32 0.01
C ALA A 146 5.86 7.58 -1.34
N ASP A 147 7.00 7.43 -2.03
CA ASP A 147 7.15 6.77 -3.33
C ASP A 147 6.15 7.28 -4.39
N PHE A 148 5.88 6.51 -5.44
CA PHE A 148 4.93 6.87 -6.49
C PHE A 148 3.50 7.15 -5.97
N PRO A 149 2.97 6.48 -4.92
CA PRO A 149 1.64 6.84 -4.39
C PRO A 149 1.58 8.28 -3.87
N GLY A 150 2.63 8.74 -3.18
CA GLY A 150 2.71 10.12 -2.71
C GLY A 150 2.74 11.13 -3.85
N ARG A 151 3.51 10.86 -4.90
CA ARG A 151 3.55 11.73 -6.09
C ARG A 151 2.23 11.70 -6.86
N MET A 152 1.62 10.54 -7.00
CA MET A 152 0.29 10.39 -7.61
C MET A 152 -0.73 11.29 -6.90
N ARG A 153 -0.80 11.19 -5.56
CA ARG A 153 -1.68 12.03 -4.74
C ARG A 153 -1.45 13.51 -4.98
N GLN A 154 -0.19 13.99 -4.96
CA GLN A 154 0.14 15.40 -5.24
C GLN A 154 -0.39 15.87 -6.60
N VAL A 155 -0.30 15.04 -7.64
CA VAL A 155 -0.83 15.38 -8.97
C VAL A 155 -2.34 15.50 -8.94
N VAL A 156 -3.03 14.51 -8.35
CA VAL A 156 -4.49 14.50 -8.25
C VAL A 156 -4.99 15.67 -7.41
N GLU A 157 -4.44 15.86 -6.20
CA GLU A 157 -4.83 16.94 -5.30
C GLU A 157 -4.62 18.33 -5.91
N HIS A 158 -3.53 18.50 -6.66
CA HIS A 158 -3.25 19.78 -7.36
C HIS A 158 -4.27 20.07 -8.47
N LEU A 159 -4.67 19.05 -9.23
CA LEU A 159 -5.55 19.24 -10.39
C LEU A 159 -7.04 19.21 -10.04
N THR A 160 -7.42 18.48 -8.99
CA THR A 160 -8.83 18.35 -8.58
C THR A 160 -9.22 19.28 -7.43
N GLY A 161 -8.24 19.78 -6.68
CA GLY A 161 -8.46 20.63 -5.50
C GLY A 161 -8.98 19.89 -4.26
N VAL A 162 -9.04 18.56 -4.26
CA VAL A 162 -9.56 17.76 -3.14
C VAL A 162 -8.55 16.75 -2.62
N PRO A 163 -8.67 16.32 -1.35
CA PRO A 163 -7.84 15.26 -0.79
C PRO A 163 -7.94 13.97 -1.61
N CYS A 164 -6.79 13.32 -1.83
CA CYS A 164 -6.71 12.04 -2.52
C CYS A 164 -6.22 10.94 -1.57
N LEU A 165 -6.96 9.85 -1.45
CA LEU A 165 -6.60 8.67 -0.69
C LEU A 165 -6.15 7.55 -1.64
N PHE A 166 -5.12 6.81 -1.24
CA PHE A 166 -4.61 5.66 -1.98
C PHE A 166 -4.88 4.36 -1.25
N LEU A 167 -5.52 3.41 -1.92
CA LEU A 167 -5.72 2.04 -1.47
C LEU A 167 -4.84 1.09 -2.29
N GLN A 168 -3.97 0.37 -1.62
CA GLN A 168 -3.13 -0.64 -2.25
C GLN A 168 -3.97 -1.83 -2.70
N GLY A 169 -3.81 -2.21 -3.96
CA GLY A 169 -4.39 -3.43 -4.53
C GLY A 169 -3.54 -4.68 -4.25
N ALA A 170 -3.84 -5.77 -4.94
CA ALA A 170 -3.16 -7.06 -4.80
C ALA A 170 -1.77 -7.02 -5.48
N CYS A 171 -0.80 -6.36 -4.86
CA CYS A 171 0.52 -6.10 -5.44
C CYS A 171 1.56 -7.20 -5.24
N GLY A 172 1.19 -8.36 -4.68
CA GLY A 172 2.14 -9.42 -4.26
C GLY A 172 3.10 -9.92 -5.36
N ASN A 173 2.71 -9.80 -6.61
CA ASN A 173 3.51 -10.19 -7.77
C ASN A 173 3.88 -9.01 -8.70
N ILE A 174 3.63 -7.76 -8.30
CA ILE A 174 3.79 -6.58 -9.17
C ILE A 174 4.77 -5.60 -8.56
N ASN A 175 5.86 -5.31 -9.26
CA ASN A 175 6.80 -4.23 -8.96
C ASN A 175 6.64 -3.08 -9.97
N PRO A 176 7.15 -1.88 -9.66
CA PRO A 176 7.28 -0.81 -10.65
C PRO A 176 8.15 -1.25 -11.83
N THR A 177 7.80 -0.79 -13.03
CA THR A 177 8.60 -1.03 -14.25
C THR A 177 9.99 -0.41 -14.18
N ARG A 178 10.21 0.50 -13.23
CA ARG A 178 11.46 1.22 -13.04
C ARG A 178 11.78 1.35 -11.56
N MET A 179 12.98 0.88 -11.18
CA MET A 179 13.50 0.93 -9.81
C MET A 179 14.96 1.40 -9.85
N GLU A 180 15.26 2.55 -9.24
CA GLU A 180 16.59 3.17 -9.26
C GLU A 180 16.92 3.78 -7.89
N TYR A 181 18.21 3.95 -7.60
CA TYR A 181 18.67 4.67 -6.41
C TYR A 181 18.52 6.20 -6.62
N ALA A 182 17.28 6.66 -6.79
CA ALA A 182 16.92 8.06 -7.05
C ALA A 182 15.44 8.31 -6.73
N TYR A 183 15.07 9.58 -6.57
CA TYR A 183 13.66 9.98 -6.44
C TYR A 183 12.90 10.07 -7.78
N GLU A 184 13.64 10.10 -8.88
CA GLU A 184 13.07 10.32 -10.21
C GLU A 184 12.09 9.24 -10.63
N PRO A 185 12.33 7.92 -10.41
CA PRO A 185 11.32 6.90 -10.71
C PRO A 185 9.99 7.12 -9.99
N ALA A 186 10.02 7.42 -8.69
CA ALA A 186 8.81 7.72 -7.92
C ALA A 186 8.06 8.92 -8.51
N ARG A 187 8.79 9.99 -8.87
CA ARG A 187 8.24 11.19 -9.51
C ARG A 187 7.59 10.88 -10.85
N SER A 188 8.30 10.16 -11.72
CA SER A 188 7.84 9.84 -13.08
C SER A 188 6.62 8.91 -13.06
N LEU A 189 6.73 7.79 -12.36
CA LEU A 189 5.66 6.79 -12.25
C LEU A 189 4.42 7.35 -11.55
N GLY A 190 4.61 8.10 -10.46
CA GLY A 190 3.51 8.74 -9.75
C GLY A 190 2.82 9.83 -10.57
N THR A 191 3.56 10.59 -11.38
CA THR A 191 2.95 11.56 -12.31
C THR A 191 2.12 10.85 -13.37
N ARG A 192 2.63 9.77 -13.98
CA ARG A 192 1.89 8.98 -14.99
C ARG A 192 0.59 8.41 -14.40
N LEU A 193 0.67 7.80 -13.22
CA LEU A 193 -0.53 7.28 -12.54
C LEU A 193 -1.51 8.40 -12.17
N GLY A 194 -1.01 9.54 -11.66
CA GLY A 194 -1.85 10.68 -11.31
C GLY A 194 -2.59 11.28 -12.51
N CYS A 195 -1.93 11.37 -13.66
CA CYS A 195 -2.58 11.80 -14.91
C CYS A 195 -3.68 10.83 -15.37
N GLU A 196 -3.46 9.52 -15.22
CA GLU A 196 -4.51 8.53 -15.52
C GLU A 196 -5.69 8.66 -14.58
N VAL A 197 -5.44 8.83 -13.27
CA VAL A 197 -6.50 9.07 -12.28
C VAL A 197 -7.33 10.30 -12.62
N VAL A 198 -6.69 11.43 -12.94
CA VAL A 198 -7.39 12.68 -13.32
C VAL A 198 -8.19 12.48 -14.61
N LYS A 199 -7.64 11.81 -15.60
CA LYS A 199 -8.38 11.47 -16.84
C LYS A 199 -9.66 10.69 -16.52
N VAL A 200 -9.59 9.69 -15.66
CA VAL A 200 -10.77 8.91 -15.22
C VAL A 200 -11.74 9.80 -14.43
N TRP A 201 -11.22 10.57 -13.48
CA TRP A 201 -11.99 11.48 -12.63
C TRP A 201 -12.90 12.42 -13.43
N GLU A 202 -12.41 13.00 -14.51
CA GLU A 202 -13.16 13.92 -15.37
C GLU A 202 -14.32 13.24 -16.13
N THR A 203 -14.32 11.91 -16.22
CA THR A 203 -15.38 11.14 -16.90
C THR A 203 -16.42 10.57 -15.94
N ILE A 204 -16.21 10.68 -14.62
CA ILE A 204 -17.09 10.09 -13.62
C ILE A 204 -18.35 10.94 -13.45
N THR A 205 -19.51 10.31 -13.61
CA THR A 205 -20.79 10.87 -13.22
C THR A 205 -21.14 10.35 -11.82
N THR A 206 -21.45 11.26 -10.91
CA THR A 206 -21.85 10.93 -9.54
C THR A 206 -23.36 10.80 -9.43
N GLN A 207 -23.81 9.97 -8.50
CA GLN A 207 -25.23 9.78 -8.17
C GLN A 207 -25.38 9.68 -6.65
N GLU A 208 -26.59 9.83 -6.15
CA GLU A 208 -26.87 9.61 -4.74
C GLU A 208 -26.41 8.21 -4.33
N ALA A 209 -25.61 8.13 -3.28
CA ALA A 209 -25.11 6.87 -2.77
C ALA A 209 -26.27 6.13 -2.08
N THR A 210 -26.47 4.88 -2.46
CA THR A 210 -27.35 3.96 -1.75
C THR A 210 -26.63 3.34 -0.55
N ASP A 211 -27.33 2.57 0.25
CA ASP A 211 -26.80 1.96 1.50
C ASP A 211 -25.43 1.32 1.33
N LEU A 212 -24.43 1.85 2.06
CA LEU A 212 -23.13 1.20 2.22
C LEU A 212 -23.26 0.08 3.25
N LYS A 213 -22.94 -1.14 2.85
CA LYS A 213 -22.93 -2.30 3.75
C LYS A 213 -21.51 -2.80 3.95
N VAL A 214 -21.15 -3.10 5.20
CA VAL A 214 -19.85 -3.66 5.58
C VAL A 214 -20.08 -5.04 6.18
N ALA A 215 -19.24 -6.00 5.78
CA ALA A 215 -19.23 -7.34 6.38
C ALA A 215 -17.77 -7.77 6.61
N THR A 216 -17.53 -8.42 7.75
CA THR A 216 -16.21 -8.96 8.11
C THR A 216 -16.32 -10.46 8.30
N GLN A 217 -15.39 -11.21 7.72
CA GLN A 217 -15.28 -12.65 7.88
C GLN A 217 -13.85 -13.04 8.22
N SER A 218 -13.69 -13.91 9.21
CA SER A 218 -12.40 -14.55 9.49
C SER A 218 -12.15 -15.67 8.49
N VAL A 219 -11.00 -15.63 7.83
CA VAL A 219 -10.58 -16.66 6.87
C VAL A 219 -9.31 -17.32 7.38
N VAL A 220 -9.33 -18.66 7.46
CA VAL A 220 -8.14 -19.45 7.79
C VAL A 220 -7.42 -19.78 6.49
N LEU A 221 -6.23 -19.21 6.29
CA LEU A 221 -5.38 -19.53 5.15
C LEU A 221 -4.43 -20.66 5.52
N PRO A 222 -4.32 -21.73 4.70
CA PRO A 222 -3.35 -22.77 4.93
C PRO A 222 -1.93 -22.20 4.77
N ARG A 223 -1.06 -22.52 5.72
CA ARG A 223 0.36 -22.21 5.58
C ARG A 223 1.02 -23.22 4.64
N TYR A 224 2.08 -22.81 3.96
CA TYR A 224 2.95 -23.75 3.28
C TYR A 224 3.48 -24.75 4.33
N MET A 225 3.24 -26.03 4.08
CA MET A 225 3.72 -27.13 4.94
C MET A 225 4.87 -27.82 4.21
N TYR A 226 5.97 -28.01 4.89
CA TYR A 226 7.05 -28.86 4.38
C TYR A 226 6.57 -30.31 4.27
N ASN A 227 7.05 -31.02 3.26
CA ASN A 227 6.64 -32.41 3.00
C ASN A 227 6.98 -33.35 4.16
N SER A 228 8.04 -33.05 4.92
CA SER A 228 8.45 -33.77 6.13
C SER A 228 9.34 -32.89 7.01
N LEU A 229 9.55 -33.29 8.27
CA LEU A 229 10.53 -32.66 9.16
C LEU A 229 11.95 -32.74 8.59
N GLU A 230 12.29 -33.86 7.98
CA GLU A 230 13.59 -34.08 7.34
C GLU A 230 13.84 -33.06 6.20
N HIS A 231 12.85 -32.87 5.31
CA HIS A 231 12.92 -31.85 4.25
C HIS A 231 13.06 -30.42 4.81
N ALA A 232 12.32 -30.11 5.88
CA ALA A 232 12.44 -28.81 6.54
C ALA A 232 13.84 -28.58 7.15
N THR A 233 14.40 -29.63 7.78
CA THR A 233 15.74 -29.60 8.39
C THR A 233 16.83 -29.44 7.33
N GLN A 234 16.73 -30.18 6.23
CA GLN A 234 17.67 -30.08 5.11
C GLN A 234 17.67 -28.66 4.51
N LEU A 235 16.48 -28.11 4.26
CA LEU A 235 16.35 -26.76 3.71
C LEU A 235 16.92 -25.68 4.67
N ALA A 236 16.71 -25.84 5.97
CA ALA A 236 17.29 -24.94 6.98
C ALA A 236 18.81 -24.98 6.96
N GLN A 237 19.43 -26.16 6.85
CA GLN A 237 20.88 -26.31 6.75
C GLN A 237 21.44 -25.71 5.45
N GLU A 238 20.75 -25.88 4.32
CA GLU A 238 21.13 -25.28 3.04
C GLU A 238 21.13 -23.75 3.11
N LEU A 239 20.09 -23.17 3.74
CA LEU A 239 19.97 -21.73 3.94
C LEU A 239 21.04 -21.17 4.89
N GLU A 240 21.35 -21.87 5.98
CA GLU A 240 22.44 -21.49 6.89
C GLU A 240 23.79 -21.45 6.17
N GLN A 241 24.07 -22.47 5.35
CA GLN A 241 25.31 -22.49 4.54
C GLN A 241 25.35 -21.34 3.53
N GLN A 242 24.22 -21.00 2.94
CA GLN A 242 24.12 -19.87 2.01
C GLN A 242 24.38 -18.54 2.72
N ILE A 243 23.81 -18.35 3.91
CA ILE A 243 24.06 -17.16 4.74
C ILE A 243 25.53 -17.03 5.05
N GLN A 244 26.18 -18.09 5.55
CA GLN A 244 27.61 -18.08 5.86
C GLN A 244 28.49 -17.73 4.65
N ARG A 245 28.14 -18.21 3.44
CA ARG A 245 28.86 -17.84 2.21
C ARG A 245 28.70 -16.35 1.89
N LEU A 246 27.47 -15.83 1.97
CA LEU A 246 27.19 -14.42 1.70
C LEU A 246 27.90 -13.49 2.69
N GLU A 247 27.95 -13.86 3.97
CA GLU A 247 28.71 -13.14 4.99
C GLU A 247 30.21 -13.15 4.71
N ALA A 248 30.78 -14.31 4.32
CA ALA A 248 32.19 -14.45 3.98
C ALA A 248 32.58 -13.65 2.72
N GLU A 249 31.65 -13.47 1.78
CA GLU A 249 31.83 -12.69 0.56
C GLU A 249 31.58 -11.17 0.78
N GLY A 250 31.34 -10.75 2.02
CA GLY A 250 31.09 -9.34 2.37
C GLY A 250 29.70 -8.86 1.95
N GLY A 251 28.74 -9.77 1.83
CA GLY A 251 27.34 -9.47 1.61
C GLY A 251 26.77 -8.62 2.73
N SER A 252 26.01 -7.58 2.39
CA SER A 252 25.31 -6.75 3.39
C SER A 252 24.10 -7.49 3.94
N GLU A 253 23.68 -7.19 5.19
CA GLU A 253 22.44 -7.70 5.79
C GLU A 253 21.18 -7.57 4.91
N SER A 254 21.20 -6.68 3.90
CA SER A 254 20.13 -6.53 2.91
C SER A 254 20.18 -7.55 1.76
N SER A 255 21.21 -8.38 1.70
CA SER A 255 21.38 -9.46 0.70
C SER A 255 21.00 -10.83 1.26
N ILE A 256 20.79 -10.91 2.59
CA ILE A 256 20.35 -12.06 3.37
C ILE A 256 18.87 -11.87 3.70
#